data_e9aa06787b0e3f26b49207f6f79ef22e
#
_entry.id   e9aa06787b0e3f26b49207f6f79ef22e
#
_cell.length_a   1.000
_cell.length_b   1.000
_cell.length_c   1.000
_cell.angle_alpha   90.00
_cell.angle_beta   90.00
_cell.angle_gamma   90.00
#
_symmetry.space_group_name_H-M   'P 1'
#
loop_
_entity.id
_entity.type
_entity.pdbx_description
1 polymer ?
#
loop_
_entity_poly.entity_id
_entity_poly.type
_entity_poly.pdbx_seq_one_letter_code
_entity_poly.pdbx_strand_id
1 'polypeptide(L)'
;SDNAQNAVATGGNFEFITPGGEKVINYEESERKPLRTFSGEDVRDRDKTISLEDYEGEIVVLNSWGQWCAPCRAEADDLQEVHSELQKRKIGTVLGINVRDYNPQVSNDFLEDNGLKYPSIYDPPFKTAAALGGVPTSVVPTTIVLDKQHRPATVFLRSITAKDVMDVVDKLEKE
;
A
#
# COMPACT_ATOMS: atom_id res chain seq x y z
N SER A 1 7.66 17.08 27.89
CA SER A 1 7.76 16.96 26.78
C SER A 1 7.00 16.01 26.22
N ASP A 2 7.10 15.09 26.78
CA ASP A 2 6.48 14.06 26.12
C ASP A 2 5.01 14.15 26.12
N ASN A 3 4.39 14.78 27.09
CA ASN A 3 2.95 14.90 27.09
C ASN A 3 2.46 15.78 25.99
N ALA A 4 3.10 16.87 25.77
CA ALA A 4 2.73 17.74 24.70
C ALA A 4 3.05 17.08 23.39
N GLN A 5 4.19 16.42 23.35
CA GLN A 5 4.52 15.69 22.18
C GLN A 5 3.56 14.58 21.91
N ASN A 6 3.13 13.92 22.94
CA ASN A 6 2.20 12.85 22.78
C ASN A 6 0.86 13.34 22.28
N ALA A 7 0.42 14.47 22.74
CA ALA A 7 -0.81 15.05 22.24
C ALA A 7 -0.69 15.33 20.75
N VAL A 8 0.44 15.88 20.34
CA VAL A 8 0.69 16.13 18.93
C VAL A 8 0.84 14.82 18.18
N ALA A 9 1.59 13.90 18.75
CA ALA A 9 1.85 12.63 18.10
C ALA A 9 0.56 11.83 17.93
N THR A 10 -0.30 11.82 18.95
CA THR A 10 -1.54 11.07 18.84
C THR A 10 -2.51 11.70 17.88
N GLY A 11 -2.42 13.03 17.67
CA GLY A 11 -3.25 13.72 16.69
C GLY A 11 -2.62 13.81 15.32
N GLY A 12 -1.38 13.31 15.14
CA GLY A 12 -0.70 13.45 13.88
C GLY A 12 -0.98 12.31 12.93
N ASN A 13 -0.58 12.51 11.69
CA ASN A 13 -0.61 11.48 10.66
C ASN A 13 0.79 10.88 10.47
N PHE A 14 0.82 9.73 9.83
CA PHE A 14 2.08 9.07 9.51
C PHE A 14 2.96 9.97 8.65
N GLU A 15 4.24 10.07 9.02
CA GLU A 15 5.25 10.72 8.19
C GLU A 15 6.38 9.72 7.99
N PHE A 16 6.75 9.51 6.73
CA PHE A 16 7.83 8.60 6.41
C PHE A 16 9.17 9.30 6.59
N ILE A 17 10.01 8.74 7.44
CA ILE A 17 11.37 9.24 7.65
C ILE A 17 12.31 8.17 7.14
N THR A 18 13.15 8.52 6.15
CA THR A 18 14.07 7.57 5.56
C THR A 18 15.13 7.18 6.58
N PRO A 19 15.25 5.90 6.90
CA PRO A 19 16.20 5.44 7.92
C PRO A 19 17.55 5.05 7.33
N GLY A 20 18.09 5.83 6.43
CA GLY A 20 19.35 5.49 5.79
C GLY A 20 19.20 4.38 4.79
N GLY A 21 19.99 3.35 4.84
CA GLY A 21 19.96 2.26 3.87
C GLY A 21 18.93 1.16 4.12
N GLU A 22 18.08 1.33 5.11
CA GLU A 22 17.09 0.29 5.43
C GLU A 22 16.07 0.13 4.33
N LYS A 23 15.75 -1.11 3.99
CA LYS A 23 14.77 -1.44 2.97
C LYS A 23 13.45 -1.95 3.56
N VAL A 24 13.45 -2.32 4.83
CA VAL A 24 12.25 -2.78 5.52
C VAL A 24 12.18 -2.04 6.84
N ILE A 25 11.10 -1.32 7.05
CA ILE A 25 10.90 -0.53 8.27
C ILE A 25 9.66 -1.05 8.96
N ASN A 26 9.81 -1.46 10.21
CA ASN A 26 8.69 -1.94 11.03
C ASN A 26 8.33 -0.89 12.08
N TYR A 27 7.05 -0.74 12.34
CA TYR A 27 6.54 0.18 13.34
C TYR A 27 5.78 -0.59 14.40
N GLU A 28 6.24 -0.48 15.66
CA GLU A 28 5.52 -1.08 16.78
C GLU A 28 4.16 -0.41 16.92
N GLU A 29 3.18 -1.14 17.43
CA GLU A 29 1.81 -0.63 17.51
C GLU A 29 1.74 0.73 18.20
N SER A 30 2.50 0.91 19.28
CA SER A 30 2.52 2.17 20.02
C SER A 30 3.11 3.35 19.23
N GLU A 31 3.85 3.07 18.17
CA GLU A 31 4.50 4.09 17.34
C GLU A 31 3.73 4.43 16.09
N ARG A 32 2.72 3.65 15.77
CA ARG A 32 1.99 3.80 14.51
C ARG A 32 1.07 5.02 14.54
N LYS A 33 0.96 5.68 13.39
CA LYS A 33 0.02 6.78 13.16
C LYS A 33 -0.72 6.52 11.87
N PRO A 34 -1.98 6.93 11.77
CA PRO A 34 -2.78 6.64 10.58
C PRO A 34 -2.30 7.44 9.37
N LEU A 35 -2.55 6.89 8.19
CA LEU A 35 -2.38 7.63 6.95
C LEU A 35 -3.51 8.65 6.82
N ARG A 36 -3.23 9.70 6.06
CA ARG A 36 -4.29 10.54 5.52
C ARG A 36 -5.07 9.70 4.52
N THR A 37 -6.36 9.96 4.41
CA THR A 37 -7.14 9.29 3.38
C THR A 37 -6.74 9.81 2.00
N PHE A 38 -6.98 8.98 1.01
CA PHE A 38 -6.73 9.34 -0.39
C PHE A 38 -7.71 8.59 -1.27
N SER A 39 -7.88 9.10 -2.48
CA SER A 39 -8.73 8.45 -3.46
C SER A 39 -8.17 8.73 -4.84
N GLY A 40 -8.65 8.00 -5.82
CA GLY A 40 -8.29 8.21 -7.20
C GLY A 40 -9.14 7.37 -8.12
N GLU A 41 -8.91 7.53 -9.41
CA GLU A 41 -9.66 6.78 -10.42
C GLU A 41 -9.25 5.31 -10.40
N ASP A 42 -10.20 4.44 -10.69
CA ASP A 42 -9.95 3.02 -10.85
C ASP A 42 -9.22 2.80 -12.18
N VAL A 43 -8.10 2.10 -12.15
CA VAL A 43 -7.34 1.84 -13.38
C VAL A 43 -8.15 1.04 -14.40
N ARG A 44 -9.13 0.28 -13.94
CA ARG A 44 -9.99 -0.53 -14.83
C ARG A 44 -11.14 0.27 -15.41
N ASP A 45 -11.55 1.35 -14.75
CA ASP A 45 -12.69 2.17 -15.19
C ASP A 45 -12.56 3.55 -14.55
N ARG A 46 -12.07 4.55 -15.30
CA ARG A 46 -11.80 5.90 -14.77
C ARG A 46 -13.06 6.66 -14.38
N ASP A 47 -14.23 6.16 -14.72
CA ASP A 47 -15.48 6.75 -14.24
C ASP A 47 -15.78 6.35 -12.79
N LYS A 48 -15.02 5.39 -12.25
CA LYS A 48 -15.16 4.93 -10.87
C LYS A 48 -14.04 5.46 -10.03
N THR A 49 -14.33 5.70 -8.76
CA THR A 49 -13.36 6.17 -7.77
C THR A 49 -13.13 5.08 -6.73
N ILE A 50 -11.86 4.89 -6.38
CA ILE A 50 -11.46 4.02 -5.27
C ILE A 50 -10.91 4.92 -4.18
N SER A 51 -11.33 4.71 -2.95
CA SER A 51 -10.86 5.45 -1.78
C SER A 51 -10.33 4.49 -0.72
N LEU A 52 -9.32 4.92 0.02
CA LEU A 52 -8.86 4.15 1.18
C LEU A 52 -10.01 3.93 2.16
N GLU A 53 -10.93 4.89 2.26
CA GLU A 53 -12.09 4.80 3.14
C GLU A 53 -13.04 3.67 2.78
N ASP A 54 -12.99 3.18 1.54
CA ASP A 54 -13.81 2.02 1.13
C ASP A 54 -13.42 0.76 1.92
N TYR A 55 -12.23 0.76 2.52
CA TYR A 55 -11.68 -0.40 3.22
C TYR A 55 -11.51 -0.16 4.72
N GLU A 56 -12.36 0.71 5.29
CA GLU A 56 -12.29 1.03 6.70
C GLU A 56 -12.44 -0.22 7.55
N GLY A 57 -11.57 -0.37 8.55
CA GLY A 57 -11.57 -1.54 9.42
C GLY A 57 -10.84 -2.75 8.87
N GLU A 58 -10.34 -2.67 7.64
CA GLU A 58 -9.64 -3.78 6.97
C GLU A 58 -8.14 -3.55 6.94
N ILE A 59 -7.41 -4.65 6.94
CA ILE A 59 -5.96 -4.63 6.65
C ILE A 59 -5.82 -4.30 5.16
N VAL A 60 -4.98 -3.32 4.85
CA VAL A 60 -4.74 -2.93 3.46
C VAL A 60 -3.26 -3.04 3.15
N VAL A 61 -2.93 -3.73 2.07
CA VAL A 61 -1.57 -3.84 1.57
C VAL A 61 -1.47 -2.92 0.36
N LEU A 62 -0.85 -1.76 0.54
CA LEU A 62 -0.65 -0.79 -0.54
C LEU A 62 0.59 -1.17 -1.34
N ASN A 63 0.50 -1.07 -2.67
CA ASN A 63 1.64 -1.37 -3.53
C ASN A 63 1.70 -0.41 -4.70
N SER A 64 2.79 0.36 -4.79
CA SER A 64 3.03 1.21 -5.95
C SER A 64 3.64 0.36 -7.07
N TRP A 65 3.11 0.50 -8.29
CA TRP A 65 3.54 -0.34 -9.41
C TRP A 65 3.33 0.33 -10.75
N GLY A 66 4.03 -0.18 -11.75
CA GLY A 66 3.81 0.19 -13.13
C GLY A 66 4.14 -1.00 -14.01
N GLN A 67 3.48 -1.12 -15.16
CA GLN A 67 3.75 -2.25 -16.05
C GLN A 67 5.15 -2.15 -16.69
N TRP A 68 5.74 -0.96 -16.69
CA TRP A 68 7.10 -0.70 -17.16
C TRP A 68 8.17 -1.20 -16.18
N CYS A 69 7.78 -1.54 -14.99
CA CYS A 69 8.68 -1.82 -13.86
C CYS A 69 8.89 -3.33 -13.74
N ALA A 70 10.09 -3.81 -14.09
CA ALA A 70 10.36 -5.25 -14.08
C ALA A 70 10.20 -5.89 -12.69
N PRO A 71 10.74 -5.30 -11.60
CA PRO A 71 10.50 -5.89 -10.27
C PRO A 71 9.03 -5.88 -9.86
N CYS A 72 8.25 -4.90 -10.32
CA CYS A 72 6.81 -4.89 -10.06
C CYS A 72 6.12 -6.08 -10.73
N ARG A 73 6.50 -6.35 -11.97
CA ARG A 73 5.94 -7.51 -12.70
C ARG A 73 6.34 -8.82 -12.03
N ALA A 74 7.56 -8.88 -11.52
CA ALA A 74 8.07 -10.10 -10.89
C ALA A 74 7.34 -10.42 -9.58
N GLU A 75 6.90 -9.42 -8.83
CA GLU A 75 6.22 -9.65 -7.55
C GLU A 75 4.69 -9.74 -7.67
N ALA A 76 4.13 -9.49 -8.85
CA ALA A 76 2.69 -9.37 -9.01
C ALA A 76 1.92 -10.62 -8.59
N ASP A 77 2.43 -11.79 -8.89
CA ASP A 77 1.77 -13.05 -8.49
C ASP A 77 1.79 -13.22 -6.98
N ASP A 78 2.85 -12.79 -6.32
CA ASP A 78 2.91 -12.81 -4.86
C ASP A 78 1.85 -11.89 -4.26
N LEU A 79 1.66 -10.70 -4.85
CA LEU A 79 0.61 -9.79 -4.38
C LEU A 79 -0.78 -10.38 -4.60
N GLN A 80 -1.00 -11.08 -5.71
CA GLN A 80 -2.27 -11.74 -5.96
C GLN A 80 -2.51 -12.85 -4.93
N GLU A 81 -1.48 -13.58 -4.57
CA GLU A 81 -1.58 -14.61 -3.54
C GLU A 81 -1.99 -13.98 -2.20
N VAL A 82 -1.35 -12.87 -1.82
CA VAL A 82 -1.70 -12.13 -0.61
C VAL A 82 -3.16 -11.67 -0.68
N HIS A 83 -3.55 -11.08 -1.81
CA HIS A 83 -4.92 -10.58 -1.99
C HIS A 83 -5.94 -11.70 -1.83
N SER A 84 -5.69 -12.85 -2.46
CA SER A 84 -6.57 -14.00 -2.37
C SER A 84 -6.72 -14.47 -0.93
N GLU A 85 -5.62 -14.49 -0.18
CA GLU A 85 -5.66 -14.91 1.22
C GLU A 85 -6.44 -13.92 2.09
N LEU A 86 -6.21 -12.61 1.89
CA LEU A 86 -6.95 -11.58 2.63
C LEU A 86 -8.45 -11.66 2.35
N GLN A 87 -8.82 -11.89 1.09
CA GLN A 87 -10.22 -12.02 0.70
C GLN A 87 -10.84 -13.30 1.27
N LYS A 88 -10.11 -14.40 1.23
CA LYS A 88 -10.58 -15.67 1.79
C LYS A 88 -10.86 -15.55 3.27
N ARG A 89 -9.99 -14.87 4.01
CA ARG A 89 -10.15 -14.63 5.44
C ARG A 89 -11.14 -13.50 5.75
N LYS A 90 -11.54 -12.73 4.74
CA LYS A 90 -12.43 -11.57 4.87
C LYS A 90 -11.87 -10.51 5.82
N ILE A 91 -10.57 -10.26 5.73
CA ILE A 91 -9.89 -9.33 6.63
C ILE A 91 -9.22 -8.16 5.92
N GLY A 92 -9.15 -8.18 4.60
CA GLY A 92 -8.46 -7.08 3.93
C GLY A 92 -8.33 -7.22 2.44
N THR A 93 -7.55 -6.35 1.87
CA THR A 93 -7.32 -6.25 0.43
C THR A 93 -5.89 -5.83 0.13
N VAL A 94 -5.39 -6.20 -1.04
CA VAL A 94 -4.27 -5.49 -1.66
C VAL A 94 -4.90 -4.32 -2.42
N LEU A 95 -4.27 -3.16 -2.37
CA LEU A 95 -4.69 -1.98 -3.11
C LEU A 95 -3.47 -1.43 -3.85
N GLY A 96 -3.48 -1.56 -5.16
CA GLY A 96 -2.41 -1.04 -5.99
C GLY A 96 -2.52 0.46 -6.22
N ILE A 97 -1.39 1.09 -6.46
CA ILE A 97 -1.31 2.48 -6.90
C ILE A 97 -0.46 2.44 -8.16
N ASN A 98 -1.13 2.61 -9.30
CA ASN A 98 -0.50 2.49 -10.60
C ASN A 98 0.13 3.82 -10.98
N VAL A 99 1.45 3.83 -11.16
CA VAL A 99 2.22 5.05 -11.35
C VAL A 99 2.99 5.01 -12.68
N ARG A 100 3.18 6.19 -13.27
CA ARG A 100 3.95 6.39 -14.50
C ARG A 100 3.51 5.53 -15.67
N ASP A 101 2.27 5.07 -15.66
CA ASP A 101 1.63 4.46 -16.80
C ASP A 101 0.66 5.50 -17.37
N TYR A 102 0.97 6.03 -18.54
CA TYR A 102 0.19 7.13 -19.09
C TYR A 102 -0.90 6.65 -20.04
N ASN A 103 -0.99 5.34 -20.24
CA ASN A 103 -2.07 4.71 -20.96
C ASN A 103 -2.72 3.66 -20.04
N PRO A 104 -3.88 3.96 -19.46
CA PRO A 104 -4.51 3.02 -18.52
C PRO A 104 -4.88 1.68 -19.14
N GLN A 105 -5.06 1.62 -20.47
CA GLN A 105 -5.36 0.37 -21.12
C GLN A 105 -4.20 -0.62 -20.99
N VAL A 106 -2.96 -0.14 -21.13
CA VAL A 106 -1.78 -0.98 -21.02
C VAL A 106 -1.68 -1.57 -19.61
N SER A 107 -1.94 -0.73 -18.59
CA SER A 107 -1.94 -1.18 -17.20
C SER A 107 -3.03 -2.20 -16.94
N ASN A 108 -4.23 -1.95 -17.47
CA ASN A 108 -5.36 -2.85 -17.30
C ASN A 108 -5.12 -4.18 -18.01
N ASP A 109 -4.53 -4.15 -19.20
CA ASP A 109 -4.18 -5.37 -19.93
C ASP A 109 -3.21 -6.22 -19.11
N PHE A 110 -2.22 -5.58 -18.47
CA PHE A 110 -1.30 -6.31 -17.60
C PHE A 110 -2.04 -7.01 -16.45
N LEU A 111 -2.96 -6.30 -15.79
CA LEU A 111 -3.74 -6.89 -14.71
C LEU A 111 -4.56 -8.08 -15.20
N GLU A 112 -5.24 -7.94 -16.34
CA GLU A 112 -6.07 -9.01 -16.89
C GLU A 112 -5.25 -10.19 -17.35
N ASP A 113 -4.19 -9.93 -18.11
CA ASP A 113 -3.35 -10.98 -18.67
C ASP A 113 -2.70 -11.84 -17.59
N ASN A 114 -2.49 -11.28 -16.40
CA ASN A 114 -1.84 -11.98 -15.30
C ASN A 114 -2.82 -12.43 -14.22
N GLY A 115 -4.12 -12.29 -14.45
CA GLY A 115 -5.15 -12.74 -13.50
C GLY A 115 -5.11 -12.02 -12.17
N LEU A 116 -4.71 -10.76 -12.17
CA LEU A 116 -4.59 -9.97 -10.94
C LEU A 116 -5.95 -9.36 -10.63
N LYS A 117 -6.47 -9.65 -9.44
CA LYS A 117 -7.84 -9.28 -9.05
C LYS A 117 -7.92 -8.11 -8.09
N TYR A 118 -6.79 -7.70 -7.52
CA TYR A 118 -6.83 -6.60 -6.55
C TYR A 118 -7.13 -5.26 -7.23
N PRO A 119 -7.84 -4.37 -6.51
CA PRO A 119 -8.14 -3.04 -7.03
C PRO A 119 -6.86 -2.22 -7.15
N SER A 120 -6.85 -1.26 -8.06
CA SER A 120 -5.70 -0.38 -8.24
C SER A 120 -6.16 1.02 -8.65
N ILE A 121 -5.62 2.01 -7.98
CA ILE A 121 -5.85 3.42 -8.27
C ILE A 121 -4.92 3.83 -9.41
N TYR A 122 -5.46 4.57 -10.38
CA TYR A 122 -4.69 5.12 -11.49
C TYR A 122 -4.13 6.48 -11.07
N ASP A 123 -2.83 6.56 -10.91
CA ASP A 123 -2.16 7.78 -10.40
C ASP A 123 -0.80 7.96 -11.08
N PRO A 124 -0.78 8.29 -12.39
CA PRO A 124 0.49 8.40 -13.11
C PRO A 124 1.52 9.31 -12.44
N PRO A 125 1.17 10.50 -11.91
CA PRO A 125 2.17 11.36 -11.28
C PRO A 125 2.55 10.93 -9.85
N PHE A 126 1.93 9.89 -9.31
CA PHE A 126 2.14 9.44 -7.94
C PHE A 126 1.83 10.54 -6.91
N LYS A 127 0.71 11.22 -7.09
CA LYS A 127 0.25 12.23 -6.13
C LYS A 127 -0.04 11.61 -4.77
N THR A 128 -0.44 10.37 -4.77
CA THR A 128 -0.79 9.64 -3.55
C THR A 128 0.39 9.56 -2.57
N ALA A 129 1.63 9.67 -3.05
CA ALA A 129 2.80 9.59 -2.18
C ALA A 129 2.73 10.57 -1.00
N ALA A 130 2.16 11.76 -1.22
CA ALA A 130 2.00 12.74 -0.14
C ALA A 130 1.12 12.20 0.98
N ALA A 131 0.03 11.51 0.63
CA ALA A 131 -0.88 10.90 1.62
C ALA A 131 -0.23 9.70 2.30
N LEU A 132 0.79 9.11 1.70
CA LEU A 132 1.55 8.00 2.28
C LEU A 132 2.69 8.49 3.16
N GLY A 133 2.60 9.72 3.65
CA GLY A 133 3.60 10.28 4.55
C GLY A 133 4.85 10.79 3.84
N GLY A 134 4.80 10.94 2.51
CA GLY A 134 5.94 11.42 1.75
C GLY A 134 6.95 10.35 1.42
N VAL A 135 6.49 9.12 1.17
CA VAL A 135 7.41 8.06 0.71
C VAL A 135 8.08 8.50 -0.60
N PRO A 136 9.32 8.05 -0.85
CA PRO A 136 10.03 8.44 -2.07
C PRO A 136 9.29 7.98 -3.32
N THR A 137 8.96 8.92 -4.21
CA THR A 137 8.27 8.61 -5.45
C THR A 137 9.15 7.86 -6.44
N SER A 138 10.47 7.91 -6.25
CA SER A 138 11.41 7.22 -7.12
C SER A 138 11.58 5.75 -6.79
N VAL A 139 11.10 5.31 -5.62
CA VAL A 139 11.23 3.91 -5.20
C VAL A 139 9.96 3.16 -5.56
N VAL A 140 10.01 2.42 -6.65
CA VAL A 140 8.91 1.59 -7.16
C VAL A 140 9.49 0.21 -7.48
N PRO A 141 8.97 -0.87 -6.91
CA PRO A 141 7.79 -0.92 -6.04
C PRO A 141 8.08 -0.53 -4.60
N THR A 142 7.09 0.04 -3.94
CA THR A 142 7.05 0.20 -2.50
C THR A 142 5.78 -0.48 -2.03
N THR A 143 5.88 -1.24 -0.94
CA THR A 143 4.72 -1.90 -0.35
C THR A 143 4.58 -1.47 1.10
N ILE A 144 3.38 -1.05 1.47
CA ILE A 144 3.07 -0.60 2.83
C ILE A 144 1.93 -1.45 3.36
N VAL A 145 2.15 -2.15 4.47
CA VAL A 145 1.11 -2.95 5.11
C VAL A 145 0.48 -2.09 6.19
N LEU A 146 -0.82 -1.85 6.06
CA LEU A 146 -1.59 -1.05 7.00
C LEU A 146 -2.37 -1.96 7.95
N ASP A 147 -2.38 -1.61 9.22
CA ASP A 147 -3.25 -2.28 10.19
C ASP A 147 -4.72 -1.87 9.99
N LYS A 148 -5.61 -2.40 10.81
CA LYS A 148 -7.06 -2.17 10.67
C LYS A 148 -7.46 -0.71 10.87
N GLN A 149 -6.61 0.09 11.50
CA GLN A 149 -6.83 1.52 11.66
C GLN A 149 -6.12 2.32 10.56
N HIS A 150 -5.62 1.63 9.54
CA HIS A 150 -4.89 2.21 8.41
C HIS A 150 -3.64 2.94 8.84
N ARG A 151 -2.94 2.38 9.84
CA ARG A 151 -1.64 2.85 10.30
C ARG A 151 -0.56 1.96 9.70
N PRO A 152 0.49 2.51 9.07
CA PRO A 152 1.58 1.67 8.56
C PRO A 152 2.21 0.84 9.66
N ALA A 153 2.24 -0.46 9.45
CA ALA A 153 2.92 -1.41 10.33
C ALA A 153 4.29 -1.78 9.78
N THR A 154 4.40 -1.88 8.45
CA THR A 154 5.68 -2.18 7.79
C THR A 154 5.71 -1.50 6.44
N VAL A 155 6.85 -0.92 6.11
CA VAL A 155 7.13 -0.35 4.79
C VAL A 155 8.26 -1.17 4.16
N PHE A 156 8.02 -1.69 2.97
CA PHE A 156 9.04 -2.39 2.18
C PHE A 156 9.45 -1.47 1.02
N LEU A 157 10.69 -1.07 1.00
CA LEU A 157 11.27 -0.26 -0.09
C LEU A 157 11.99 -1.15 -1.10
N ARG A 158 11.47 -2.35 -1.31
CA ARG A 158 12.01 -3.36 -2.21
C ARG A 158 10.89 -4.30 -2.64
N SER A 159 11.19 -5.18 -3.59
CA SER A 159 10.25 -6.25 -3.97
C SER A 159 9.95 -7.13 -2.76
N ILE A 160 8.77 -7.70 -2.76
CA ILE A 160 8.30 -8.56 -1.67
C ILE A 160 7.98 -9.96 -2.18
N THR A 161 7.95 -10.90 -1.25
CA THR A 161 7.32 -12.20 -1.46
C THR A 161 6.01 -12.25 -0.70
N ALA A 162 5.15 -13.19 -1.06
CA ALA A 162 3.90 -13.39 -0.32
C ALA A 162 4.19 -13.64 1.16
N LYS A 163 5.24 -14.41 1.46
CA LYS A 163 5.61 -14.69 2.84
C LYS A 163 6.00 -13.43 3.60
N ASP A 164 6.77 -12.54 2.98
CA ASP A 164 7.17 -11.27 3.62
C ASP A 164 5.93 -10.53 4.14
N VAL A 165 4.91 -10.41 3.29
CA VAL A 165 3.71 -9.65 3.61
C VAL A 165 2.81 -10.42 4.58
N MET A 166 2.62 -11.72 4.34
CA MET A 166 1.73 -12.50 5.20
C MET A 166 2.26 -12.64 6.63
N ASP A 167 3.57 -12.64 6.83
CA ASP A 167 4.13 -12.63 8.19
C ASP A 167 3.69 -11.37 8.95
N VAL A 168 3.62 -10.23 8.28
CA VAL A 168 3.10 -8.99 8.89
C VAL A 168 1.60 -9.10 9.12
N VAL A 169 0.85 -9.56 8.10
CA VAL A 169 -0.60 -9.70 8.20
C VAL A 169 -1.00 -10.60 9.37
N ASP A 170 -0.30 -11.72 9.53
CA ASP A 170 -0.61 -12.66 10.61
C ASP A 170 -0.45 -12.02 11.99
N LYS A 171 0.56 -11.16 12.15
CA LYS A 171 0.73 -10.40 13.39
C LYS A 171 -0.41 -9.41 13.59
N LEU A 172 -0.79 -8.69 12.54
CA LEU A 172 -1.83 -7.66 12.64
C LEU A 172 -3.20 -8.27 12.91
N GLU A 173 -3.43 -9.46 12.39
CA GLU A 173 -4.71 -10.15 12.59
C GLU A 173 -4.94 -10.49 14.06
N LYS A 174 -3.86 -10.65 14.81
CA LYS A 174 -3.92 -11.00 16.24
C LYS A 174 -4.06 -9.79 17.15
N GLU A 175 -3.93 -8.60 16.61
CA GLU A 175 -4.04 -7.37 17.41
C GLU A 175 -5.49 -7.00 17.71
#